data_c7fdc2401c2fd3d95ec7bef140f24f9a
#
_entry.id   c7fdc2401c2fd3d95ec7bef140f24f9a
#
_cell.length_a   1.000
_cell.length_b   1.000
_cell.length_c   1.000
_cell.angle_alpha   90.00
_cell.angle_beta   90.00
_cell.angle_gamma   90.00
#
_symmetry.space_group_name_H-M   'P 1'
#
loop_
_entity.id
_entity.type
_entity.pdbx_description
1 polymer ?
#
loop_
_entity_poly.entity_id
_entity_poly.type
_entity_poly.pdbx_seq_one_letter_code
_entity_poly.pdbx_strand_id
1 'polypeptide(L)'
;MSGILLRPPAVVDGLGLSRLVQRCQPLDPNSVYVYLLLGCHFRDTCVVAEQDQQVVGLVSAYIPPRQRETLFVWQVAVDAVARGQGLAGRMLDELLGRPACAGVSYLETTVTPSNEPSRRLFQALARRLGTECRTSVLFPAELFSGADSEESAGAGAPPHEAEELFRIGPFSRSRTQVYSHFGGEPQA
;
A
#
# COMPACT_ATOMS: atom_id res chain seq x y z
N MET A 1 -24.97 4.50 8.26
CA MET A 1 -23.83 3.96 7.46
C MET A 1 -22.68 3.78 8.41
N SER A 2 -22.20 2.55 8.56
CA SER A 2 -21.08 2.22 9.42
C SER A 2 -19.81 2.87 8.85
N GLY A 3 -19.01 3.50 9.73
CA GLY A 3 -17.77 4.16 9.31
C GLY A 3 -16.70 3.14 8.91
N ILE A 4 -15.76 3.53 8.03
CA ILE A 4 -14.60 2.69 7.69
C ILE A 4 -13.58 2.79 8.83
N LEU A 5 -13.25 1.64 9.43
CA LEU A 5 -12.20 1.49 10.43
C LEU A 5 -10.86 1.21 9.74
N LEU A 6 -9.82 1.98 10.07
CA LEU A 6 -8.44 1.71 9.66
C LEU A 6 -7.69 1.06 10.83
N ARG A 7 -7.08 -0.09 10.58
CA ARG A 7 -6.35 -0.86 11.59
C ARG A 7 -5.16 -1.63 11.01
N PRO A 8 -4.23 -2.11 11.84
CA PRO A 8 -3.25 -3.11 11.40
C PRO A 8 -3.94 -4.40 10.95
N PRO A 9 -3.37 -5.13 9.97
CA PRO A 9 -3.84 -6.47 9.64
C PRO A 9 -3.62 -7.44 10.81
N ALA A 10 -4.45 -8.45 10.89
CA ALA A 10 -4.28 -9.62 11.74
C ALA A 10 -4.15 -10.88 10.86
N VAL A 11 -3.63 -11.97 11.42
CA VAL A 11 -3.46 -13.24 10.68
C VAL A 11 -4.78 -13.75 10.12
N VAL A 12 -5.88 -13.54 10.87
CA VAL A 12 -7.24 -13.95 10.43
C VAL A 12 -7.74 -13.22 9.19
N ASP A 13 -7.16 -12.07 8.84
CA ASP A 13 -7.52 -11.32 7.64
C ASP A 13 -6.98 -11.95 6.36
N GLY A 14 -5.99 -12.85 6.44
CA GLY A 14 -5.22 -13.34 5.30
C GLY A 14 -6.07 -13.81 4.10
N LEU A 15 -7.13 -14.59 4.33
CA LEU A 15 -8.04 -15.03 3.27
C LEU A 15 -8.87 -13.87 2.70
N GLY A 16 -9.34 -12.95 3.57
CA GLY A 16 -10.08 -11.75 3.17
C GLY A 16 -9.23 -10.82 2.30
N LEU A 17 -7.96 -10.63 2.68
CA LEU A 17 -6.99 -9.83 1.93
C LEU A 17 -6.68 -10.43 0.55
N SER A 18 -6.45 -11.75 0.49
CA SER A 18 -6.25 -12.44 -0.79
C SER A 18 -7.44 -12.24 -1.73
N ARG A 19 -8.66 -12.42 -1.23
CA ARG A 19 -9.89 -12.21 -2.01
C ARG A 19 -10.07 -10.74 -2.44
N LEU A 20 -9.71 -9.79 -1.58
CA LEU A 20 -9.74 -8.37 -1.93
C LEU A 20 -8.82 -8.07 -3.12
N VAL A 21 -7.54 -8.51 -3.06
CA VAL A 21 -6.57 -8.24 -4.12
C VAL A 21 -6.98 -8.88 -5.43
N GLN A 22 -7.51 -10.13 -5.41
CA GLN A 22 -8.04 -10.81 -6.60
C GLN A 22 -9.17 -10.01 -7.29
N ARG A 23 -9.98 -9.26 -6.53
CA ARG A 23 -11.02 -8.38 -7.09
C ARG A 23 -10.50 -7.01 -7.54
N CYS A 24 -9.26 -6.66 -7.20
CA CYS A 24 -8.67 -5.35 -7.47
C CYS A 24 -7.70 -5.38 -8.68
N GLN A 25 -8.14 -5.92 -9.81
CA GLN A 25 -7.34 -5.87 -11.04
C GLN A 25 -6.91 -4.43 -11.38
N PRO A 26 -5.70 -4.21 -11.90
CA PRO A 26 -4.71 -5.18 -12.40
C PRO A 26 -3.67 -5.64 -11.38
N LEU A 27 -3.94 -5.60 -10.07
CA LEU A 27 -2.99 -6.06 -9.05
C LEU A 27 -2.73 -7.56 -9.19
N ASP A 28 -1.46 -7.94 -9.14
CA ASP A 28 -1.06 -9.34 -9.15
C ASP A 28 -1.45 -10.01 -7.82
N PRO A 29 -2.21 -11.11 -7.86
CA PRO A 29 -2.56 -11.85 -6.68
C PRO A 29 -1.35 -12.62 -6.15
N ASN A 30 -1.10 -12.52 -4.85
CA ASN A 30 -0.14 -13.34 -4.15
C ASN A 30 -0.83 -14.57 -3.53
N SER A 31 -0.05 -15.56 -3.10
CA SER A 31 -0.58 -16.67 -2.32
C SER A 31 -1.19 -16.18 -1.00
N VAL A 32 -2.18 -16.90 -0.47
CA VAL A 32 -2.79 -16.59 0.85
C VAL A 32 -1.71 -16.50 1.93
N TYR A 33 -0.65 -17.32 1.83
CA TYR A 33 0.45 -17.32 2.79
C TYR A 33 1.14 -15.96 2.94
N VAL A 34 1.30 -15.21 1.85
CA VAL A 34 1.85 -13.84 1.90
C VAL A 34 1.00 -12.95 2.80
N TYR A 35 -0.33 -13.00 2.65
CA TYR A 35 -1.23 -12.16 3.47
C TYR A 35 -1.27 -12.60 4.94
N LEU A 36 -1.05 -13.88 5.24
CA LEU A 36 -0.85 -14.34 6.62
C LEU A 36 0.43 -13.73 7.22
N LEU A 37 1.54 -13.69 6.44
CA LEU A 37 2.80 -13.07 6.86
C LEU A 37 2.63 -11.56 7.09
N LEU A 38 1.83 -10.85 6.27
CA LEU A 38 1.54 -9.43 6.51
C LEU A 38 0.89 -9.21 7.86
N GLY A 39 -0.07 -10.06 8.25
CA GLY A 39 -0.74 -9.99 9.56
C GLY A 39 0.15 -10.41 10.73
N CYS A 40 1.17 -11.23 10.50
CA CYS A 40 2.07 -11.76 11.53
C CYS A 40 3.31 -10.88 11.73
N HIS A 41 4.03 -10.58 10.65
CA HIS A 41 5.37 -9.98 10.70
C HIS A 41 5.41 -8.51 10.26
N PHE A 42 4.47 -8.07 9.42
CA PHE A 42 4.49 -6.74 8.80
C PHE A 42 3.31 -5.87 9.21
N ARG A 43 2.56 -6.28 10.25
CA ARG A 43 1.33 -5.62 10.66
C ARG A 43 1.49 -4.12 10.96
N ASP A 44 2.63 -3.72 11.49
CA ASP A 44 2.87 -2.35 11.92
C ASP A 44 3.16 -1.40 10.74
N THR A 45 3.56 -1.97 9.60
CA THR A 45 3.78 -1.26 8.34
C THR A 45 2.70 -1.54 7.28
N CYS A 46 1.58 -2.16 7.67
CA CYS A 46 0.44 -2.45 6.78
C CYS A 46 -0.86 -1.90 7.37
N VAL A 47 -1.78 -1.47 6.51
CA VAL A 47 -3.12 -0.98 6.92
C VAL A 47 -4.20 -1.78 6.23
N VAL A 48 -5.20 -2.17 7.01
CA VAL A 48 -6.47 -2.73 6.53
C VAL A 48 -7.56 -1.69 6.76
N ALA A 49 -8.42 -1.51 5.77
CA ALA A 49 -9.68 -0.80 5.90
C ALA A 49 -10.81 -1.81 6.02
N GLU A 50 -11.58 -1.71 7.09
CA GLU A 50 -12.71 -2.59 7.39
C GLU A 50 -14.00 -1.79 7.40
N GLN A 51 -15.04 -2.32 6.77
CA GLN A 51 -16.39 -1.81 6.80
C GLN A 51 -17.36 -2.99 6.98
N ASP A 52 -18.27 -2.90 7.95
CA ASP A 52 -19.26 -3.95 8.23
C ASP A 52 -18.64 -5.36 8.37
N GLN A 53 -17.51 -5.45 9.09
CA GLN A 53 -16.70 -6.66 9.30
C GLN A 53 -16.08 -7.26 8.01
N GLN A 54 -16.08 -6.51 6.92
CA GLN A 54 -15.46 -6.92 5.67
C GLN A 54 -14.24 -6.06 5.36
N VAL A 55 -13.18 -6.70 4.84
CA VAL A 55 -11.99 -5.99 4.35
C VAL A 55 -12.32 -5.35 3.01
N VAL A 56 -12.26 -4.02 2.97
CA VAL A 56 -12.54 -3.20 1.78
C VAL A 56 -11.31 -2.41 1.30
N GLY A 57 -10.20 -2.49 2.01
CA GLY A 57 -8.95 -1.85 1.61
C GLY A 57 -7.72 -2.48 2.25
N LEU A 58 -6.59 -2.40 1.53
CA LEU A 58 -5.27 -2.83 1.99
C LEU A 58 -4.21 -1.84 1.50
N VAL A 59 -3.30 -1.48 2.38
CA VAL A 59 -1.96 -1.00 2.03
C VAL A 59 -0.97 -1.97 2.67
N SER A 60 -0.22 -2.69 1.85
CA SER A 60 0.92 -3.49 2.32
C SER A 60 2.21 -2.74 2.06
N ALA A 61 3.06 -2.66 3.09
CA ALA A 61 4.33 -1.98 3.01
C ALA A 61 5.34 -2.58 3.99
N TYR A 62 6.61 -2.25 3.80
CA TYR A 62 7.69 -2.65 4.69
C TYR A 62 8.82 -1.61 4.66
N ILE A 63 9.67 -1.62 5.68
CA ILE A 63 10.91 -0.83 5.72
C ILE A 63 12.05 -1.74 5.24
N PRO A 64 12.67 -1.44 4.07
CA PRO A 64 13.77 -2.25 3.57
C PRO A 64 14.94 -2.29 4.59
N PRO A 65 15.55 -3.47 4.86
CA PRO A 65 16.58 -3.59 5.90
C PRO A 65 17.79 -2.67 5.71
N ARG A 66 18.11 -2.33 4.45
CA ARG A 66 19.25 -1.47 4.09
C ARG A 66 18.88 0.00 3.95
N GLN A 67 17.60 0.36 4.03
CA GLN A 67 17.08 1.73 3.84
C GLN A 67 16.08 2.05 4.96
N ARG A 68 16.58 2.19 6.18
CA ARG A 68 15.77 2.34 7.41
C ARG A 68 14.88 3.58 7.43
N GLU A 69 15.18 4.57 6.63
CA GLU A 69 14.41 5.81 6.46
C GLU A 69 13.37 5.74 5.33
N THR A 70 13.26 4.60 4.63
CA THR A 70 12.37 4.41 3.48
C THR A 70 11.27 3.43 3.84
N LEU A 71 10.02 3.81 3.58
CA LEU A 71 8.87 2.90 3.57
C LEU A 71 8.59 2.50 2.12
N PHE A 72 8.72 1.22 1.81
CA PHE A 72 8.34 0.69 0.50
C PHE A 72 6.89 0.21 0.54
N VAL A 73 6.02 0.83 -0.23
CA VAL A 73 4.63 0.42 -0.41
C VAL A 73 4.57 -0.59 -1.55
N TRP A 74 4.12 -1.80 -1.22
CA TRP A 74 4.08 -2.91 -2.17
C TRP A 74 2.76 -2.98 -2.91
N GLN A 75 1.62 -3.01 -2.19
CA GLN A 75 0.30 -3.07 -2.80
C GLN A 75 -0.65 -2.04 -2.16
N VAL A 76 -1.50 -1.42 -2.97
CA VAL A 76 -2.63 -0.61 -2.53
C VAL A 76 -3.88 -1.15 -3.22
N ALA A 77 -4.75 -1.79 -2.46
CA ALA A 77 -6.01 -2.33 -2.94
C ALA A 77 -7.19 -1.59 -2.29
N VAL A 78 -8.20 -1.22 -3.08
CA VAL A 78 -9.46 -0.66 -2.60
C VAL A 78 -10.60 -1.34 -3.35
N ASP A 79 -11.49 -1.99 -2.60
CA ASP A 79 -12.69 -2.61 -3.15
C ASP A 79 -13.54 -1.59 -3.93
N ALA A 80 -14.18 -2.02 -5.00
CA ALA A 80 -14.99 -1.15 -5.85
C ALA A 80 -16.04 -0.36 -5.06
N VAL A 81 -16.65 -0.97 -4.03
CA VAL A 81 -17.67 -0.34 -3.18
C VAL A 81 -17.14 0.81 -2.32
N ALA A 82 -15.83 0.86 -2.09
CA ALA A 82 -15.17 1.89 -1.26
C ALA A 82 -14.31 2.87 -2.09
N ARG A 83 -14.32 2.77 -3.42
CA ARG A 83 -13.59 3.69 -4.32
C ARG A 83 -14.25 5.07 -4.35
N GLY A 84 -13.49 6.07 -4.83
CA GLY A 84 -13.98 7.45 -4.97
C GLY A 84 -14.08 8.24 -3.67
N GLN A 85 -13.79 7.64 -2.51
CA GLN A 85 -13.92 8.25 -1.17
C GLN A 85 -12.56 8.66 -0.57
N GLY A 86 -11.50 8.69 -1.36
CA GLY A 86 -10.15 9.02 -0.88
C GLY A 86 -9.53 7.97 0.05
N LEU A 87 -10.09 6.75 0.12
CA LEU A 87 -9.70 5.73 1.09
C LEU A 87 -8.21 5.35 0.99
N ALA A 88 -7.67 5.19 -0.22
CA ALA A 88 -6.25 4.89 -0.41
C ALA A 88 -5.34 5.97 0.21
N GLY A 89 -5.65 7.24 0.00
CA GLY A 89 -4.92 8.35 0.62
C GLY A 89 -5.00 8.32 2.15
N ARG A 90 -6.20 8.09 2.71
CA ARG A 90 -6.41 7.96 4.17
C ARG A 90 -5.60 6.81 4.77
N MET A 91 -5.55 5.65 4.09
CA MET A 91 -4.75 4.51 4.54
C MET A 91 -3.24 4.83 4.53
N LEU A 92 -2.74 5.54 3.51
CA LEU A 92 -1.33 5.97 3.46
C LEU A 92 -1.02 6.98 4.57
N ASP A 93 -1.92 7.94 4.84
CA ASP A 93 -1.75 8.94 5.91
C ASP A 93 -1.76 8.26 7.29
N GLU A 94 -2.67 7.32 7.53
CA GLU A 94 -2.72 6.48 8.74
C GLU A 94 -1.41 5.71 8.93
N LEU A 95 -0.94 5.04 7.88
CA LEU A 95 0.29 4.24 7.92
C LEU A 95 1.51 5.11 8.26
N LEU A 96 1.66 6.23 7.56
CA LEU A 96 2.74 7.17 7.85
C LEU A 96 2.63 7.74 9.26
N GLY A 97 1.43 7.82 9.88
CA GLY A 97 1.20 8.27 11.27
C GLY A 97 1.70 7.30 12.34
N ARG A 98 1.97 6.06 12.01
CA ARG A 98 2.28 5.02 13.02
C ARG A 98 3.67 5.16 13.61
N PRO A 99 3.86 4.72 14.86
CA PRO A 99 5.17 4.73 15.50
C PRO A 99 6.24 3.96 14.72
N ALA A 100 5.87 2.85 14.07
CA ALA A 100 6.78 2.06 13.22
C ALA A 100 7.37 2.87 12.06
N CYS A 101 6.67 3.92 11.60
CA CYS A 101 7.11 4.81 10.52
C CYS A 101 7.71 6.12 11.04
N ALA A 102 7.99 6.27 12.34
CA ALA A 102 8.49 7.54 12.91
C ALA A 102 9.84 8.00 12.35
N GLY A 103 10.68 7.05 11.92
CA GLY A 103 11.99 7.33 11.30
C GLY A 103 11.95 7.43 9.77
N VAL A 104 10.76 7.32 9.16
CA VAL A 104 10.63 7.33 7.70
C VAL A 104 10.60 8.77 7.18
N SER A 105 11.49 9.07 6.24
CA SER A 105 11.58 10.34 5.51
C SER A 105 11.37 10.18 3.99
N TYR A 106 11.32 8.93 3.50
CA TYR A 106 11.04 8.60 2.11
C TYR A 106 9.95 7.54 2.00
N LEU A 107 9.09 7.67 1.00
CA LEU A 107 8.18 6.61 0.59
C LEU A 107 8.55 6.20 -0.84
N GLU A 108 8.67 4.91 -1.05
CA GLU A 108 8.90 4.31 -2.36
C GLU A 108 7.78 3.33 -2.72
N THR A 109 7.53 3.21 -4.01
CA THR A 109 6.62 2.21 -4.59
C THR A 109 6.99 2.00 -6.05
N THR A 110 6.61 0.88 -6.64
CA THR A 110 6.65 0.71 -8.10
C THR A 110 5.27 0.83 -8.69
N VAL A 111 5.19 1.41 -9.88
CA VAL A 111 3.94 1.60 -10.62
C VAL A 111 4.22 1.43 -12.11
N THR A 112 3.43 0.61 -12.78
CA THR A 112 3.51 0.47 -14.24
C THR A 112 3.05 1.76 -14.95
N PRO A 113 3.57 2.09 -16.14
CA PRO A 113 3.19 3.27 -16.89
C PRO A 113 1.68 3.41 -17.14
N SER A 114 0.99 2.29 -17.38
CA SER A 114 -0.46 2.28 -17.64
C SER A 114 -1.32 2.45 -16.38
N ASN A 115 -0.77 2.25 -15.17
CA ASN A 115 -1.53 2.34 -13.92
C ASN A 115 -1.74 3.79 -13.47
N GLU A 116 -2.50 4.54 -14.25
CA GLU A 116 -2.83 5.94 -14.01
C GLU A 116 -3.46 6.22 -12.61
N PRO A 117 -4.35 5.37 -12.05
CA PRO A 117 -4.89 5.59 -10.71
C PRO A 117 -3.81 5.63 -9.62
N SER A 118 -2.87 4.68 -9.65
CA SER A 118 -1.76 4.64 -8.69
C SER A 118 -0.80 5.82 -8.90
N ARG A 119 -0.48 6.16 -10.14
CA ARG A 119 0.36 7.33 -10.46
C ARG A 119 -0.23 8.61 -9.85
N ARG A 120 -1.52 8.86 -10.04
CA ARG A 120 -2.21 10.02 -9.46
C ARG A 120 -2.24 9.98 -7.93
N LEU A 121 -2.43 8.81 -7.33
CA LEU A 121 -2.43 8.64 -5.86
C LEU A 121 -1.10 9.08 -5.25
N PHE A 122 0.02 8.57 -5.77
CA PHE A 122 1.35 8.85 -5.21
C PHE A 122 1.83 10.28 -5.52
N GLN A 123 1.51 10.83 -6.68
CA GLN A 123 1.74 12.26 -6.96
C GLN A 123 0.92 13.18 -6.03
N ALA A 124 -0.33 12.82 -5.73
CA ALA A 124 -1.15 13.55 -4.77
C ALA A 124 -0.59 13.44 -3.35
N LEU A 125 -0.06 12.28 -2.96
CA LEU A 125 0.63 12.10 -1.68
C LEU A 125 1.84 13.02 -1.57
N ALA A 126 2.71 13.08 -2.59
CA ALA A 126 3.87 13.96 -2.60
C ALA A 126 3.48 15.43 -2.39
N ARG A 127 2.44 15.89 -3.11
CA ARG A 127 1.90 17.25 -2.92
C ARG A 127 1.41 17.51 -1.49
N ARG A 128 0.70 16.55 -0.88
CA ARG A 128 0.23 16.68 0.53
C ARG A 128 1.37 16.72 1.52
N LEU A 129 2.45 16.00 1.25
CA LEU A 129 3.66 15.98 2.08
C LEU A 129 4.58 17.19 1.81
N GLY A 130 4.26 18.04 0.84
CA GLY A 130 5.06 19.22 0.47
C GLY A 130 6.44 18.85 -0.08
N THR A 131 6.57 17.73 -0.79
CA THR A 131 7.83 17.21 -1.29
C THR A 131 7.76 16.79 -2.75
N GLU A 132 8.93 16.47 -3.34
CA GLU A 132 9.03 15.97 -4.70
C GLU A 132 8.64 14.49 -4.81
N CYS A 133 8.15 14.11 -5.99
CA CYS A 133 8.02 12.73 -6.44
C CYS A 133 8.94 12.54 -7.66
N ARG A 134 10.01 11.78 -7.48
CA ARG A 134 10.95 11.42 -8.57
C ARG A 134 10.61 10.05 -9.10
N THR A 135 10.67 9.90 -10.43
CA THR A 135 10.40 8.62 -11.11
C THR A 135 11.61 8.14 -11.88
N SER A 136 11.87 6.83 -11.85
CA SER A 136 12.91 6.16 -12.64
C SER A 136 12.50 4.71 -12.86
N VAL A 137 12.98 4.07 -13.92
CA VAL A 137 12.76 2.64 -14.11
C VAL A 137 13.54 1.86 -13.04
N LEU A 138 12.85 1.02 -12.25
CA LEU A 138 13.47 0.10 -11.29
C LEU A 138 13.64 -1.29 -11.88
N PHE A 139 12.59 -1.82 -12.50
CA PHE A 139 12.58 -3.13 -13.13
C PHE A 139 12.17 -2.97 -14.59
N PRO A 140 13.13 -3.07 -15.53
CA PRO A 140 12.82 -3.07 -16.97
C PRO A 140 11.92 -4.24 -17.35
N ALA A 141 11.09 -4.09 -18.38
CA ALA A 141 10.13 -5.11 -18.84
C ALA A 141 10.80 -6.46 -19.18
N GLU A 142 12.06 -6.41 -19.63
CA GLU A 142 12.85 -7.59 -19.99
C GLU A 142 13.08 -8.55 -18.81
N LEU A 143 13.06 -8.05 -17.56
CA LEU A 143 13.19 -8.90 -16.37
C LEU A 143 11.96 -9.79 -16.14
N PHE A 144 10.84 -9.46 -16.73
CA PHE A 144 9.59 -10.25 -16.66
C PHE A 144 9.40 -11.18 -17.87
N SER A 145 10.20 -10.98 -18.93
CA SER A 145 10.13 -11.72 -20.21
C SER A 145 10.70 -13.14 -20.11
N GLY A 146 10.28 -13.93 -19.22
CA GLY A 146 10.68 -15.33 -19.06
C GLY A 146 9.78 -16.08 -18.10
N ALA A 147 9.04 -15.31 -17.30
CA ALA A 147 8.04 -15.86 -16.38
C ALA A 147 6.77 -16.31 -17.10
N ASP A 148 6.49 -15.74 -18.30
CA ASP A 148 5.27 -16.00 -19.08
C ASP A 148 5.40 -17.16 -20.09
N SER A 149 6.58 -17.81 -20.19
CA SER A 149 6.90 -18.64 -21.37
C SER A 149 6.53 -20.11 -21.27
N GLU A 150 6.06 -20.65 -20.14
CA GLU A 150 5.72 -22.10 -20.09
C GLU A 150 4.38 -22.48 -19.45
N GLU A 151 3.73 -21.62 -18.63
CA GLU A 151 2.45 -21.99 -17.99
C GLU A 151 1.24 -21.12 -18.36
N SER A 152 1.41 -20.02 -19.08
CA SER A 152 0.33 -19.11 -19.47
C SER A 152 0.21 -18.92 -20.98
N ALA A 153 0.46 -19.96 -21.79
CA ALA A 153 0.18 -19.95 -23.23
C ALA A 153 -1.33 -19.97 -23.55
N GLY A 154 -2.12 -19.22 -22.80
CA GLY A 154 -3.44 -18.75 -23.16
C GLY A 154 -3.27 -17.48 -23.99
N ALA A 155 -3.55 -17.58 -25.28
CA ALA A 155 -3.39 -16.51 -26.26
C ALA A 155 -3.93 -15.18 -25.76
N GLY A 156 -3.04 -14.15 -25.57
CA GLY A 156 -3.45 -12.76 -25.53
C GLY A 156 -3.21 -11.94 -24.27
N ALA A 157 -2.47 -12.43 -23.26
CA ALA A 157 -2.06 -11.52 -22.17
C ALA A 157 -1.07 -10.47 -22.70
N PRO A 158 -1.26 -9.17 -22.42
CA PRO A 158 -0.30 -8.15 -22.81
C PRO A 158 1.05 -8.40 -22.09
N PRO A 159 2.20 -8.08 -22.74
CA PRO A 159 3.50 -8.23 -22.11
C PRO A 159 3.57 -7.38 -20.84
N HIS A 160 4.30 -7.88 -19.84
CA HIS A 160 4.50 -7.14 -18.60
C HIS A 160 5.21 -5.80 -18.88
N GLU A 161 4.69 -4.71 -18.33
CA GLU A 161 5.30 -3.40 -18.46
C GLU A 161 6.51 -3.28 -17.50
N ALA A 162 7.37 -2.27 -17.76
CA ALA A 162 8.40 -1.90 -16.80
C ALA A 162 7.77 -1.40 -15.49
N GLU A 163 8.43 -1.67 -14.37
CA GLU A 163 8.05 -1.11 -13.06
C GLU A 163 8.86 0.16 -12.80
N GLU A 164 8.18 1.29 -12.78
CA GLU A 164 8.77 2.59 -12.47
C GLU A 164 8.74 2.83 -10.96
N LEU A 165 9.92 3.10 -10.38
CA LEU A 165 10.05 3.55 -9.00
C LEU A 165 9.54 4.99 -8.86
N PHE A 166 8.61 5.18 -7.95
CA PHE A 166 8.19 6.47 -7.43
C PHE A 166 8.87 6.69 -6.08
N ARG A 167 9.81 7.62 -6.00
CA ARG A 167 10.47 8.01 -4.75
C ARG A 167 9.96 9.37 -4.31
N ILE A 168 9.26 9.42 -3.18
CA ILE A 168 8.64 10.59 -2.57
C ILE A 168 9.44 10.97 -1.33
N GLY A 169 9.95 12.19 -1.27
CA GLY A 169 10.76 12.66 -0.14
C GLY A 169 11.98 13.46 -0.57
N PRO A 170 12.81 13.94 0.42
CA PRO A 170 12.55 13.73 1.85
C PRO A 170 11.37 14.54 2.34
N PHE A 171 10.64 14.00 3.32
CA PHE A 171 9.59 14.73 4.03
C PHE A 171 9.84 14.69 5.53
N SER A 172 9.48 15.78 6.19
CA SER A 172 9.49 15.87 7.66
C SER A 172 8.07 15.82 8.17
N ARG A 173 7.84 15.03 9.22
CA ARG A 173 6.54 15.03 9.92
C ARG A 173 6.70 15.82 11.21
N SER A 174 6.00 16.93 11.32
CA SER A 174 5.90 17.63 12.60
C SER A 174 5.23 16.71 13.62
N ARG A 175 5.85 16.54 14.80
CA ARG A 175 5.37 15.69 15.91
C ARG A 175 3.96 16.02 16.42
N THR A 176 3.33 17.08 15.93
CA THR A 176 2.08 17.63 16.46
C THR A 176 0.81 16.87 16.02
N GLN A 177 0.87 15.97 15.03
CA GLN A 177 -0.32 15.25 14.56
C GLN A 177 -0.58 13.89 15.23
N VAL A 178 0.28 13.43 16.13
CA VAL A 178 0.19 12.09 16.71
C VAL A 178 -0.75 11.99 17.92
N TYR A 179 -1.20 13.12 18.51
CA TYR A 179 -1.93 13.11 19.79
C TYR A 179 -3.44 13.43 19.73
N SER A 180 -4.06 13.61 18.59
CA SER A 180 -5.49 14.00 18.53
C SER A 180 -6.49 12.84 18.52
N HIS A 181 -6.05 11.57 18.63
CA HIS A 181 -6.96 10.41 18.58
C HIS A 181 -6.97 9.51 19.83
N PHE A 182 -6.27 9.88 20.89
CA PHE A 182 -6.32 9.15 22.18
C PHE A 182 -6.70 10.09 23.33
N GLY A 183 -7.86 10.75 23.19
CA GLY A 183 -8.52 11.46 24.28
C GLY A 183 -9.54 10.57 24.97
N GLY A 184 -9.11 9.57 25.70
CA GLY A 184 -9.92 8.84 26.70
C GLY A 184 -9.39 9.20 28.08
N GLU A 185 -10.07 10.09 28.81
CA GLU A 185 -9.77 10.41 30.19
C GLU A 185 -9.93 9.17 31.08
N PRO A 186 -9.02 8.92 32.02
CA PRO A 186 -9.27 7.94 33.08
C PRO A 186 -10.27 8.56 34.06
N GLN A 187 -11.46 8.01 34.17
CA GLN A 187 -12.33 8.30 35.31
C GLN A 187 -11.77 7.61 36.55
N ALA A 188 -11.66 8.41 37.60
CA ALA A 188 -11.28 8.04 38.96
C ALA A 188 -12.33 7.11 39.64
#